data_240235c971cfae1bcb170d862794b490
#
_entry.id   240235c971cfae1bcb170d862794b490
#
_cell.length_a   1.000
_cell.length_b   1.000
_cell.length_c   1.000
_cell.angle_alpha   90.00
_cell.angle_beta   90.00
_cell.angle_gamma   90.00
#
_symmetry.space_group_name_H-M   'P 1'
#
loop_
_entity.id
_entity.type
_entity.pdbx_description
1 polymer ?
#
loop_
_entity_poly.entity_id
_entity_poly.type
_entity_poly.pdbx_seq_one_letter_code
_entity_poly.pdbx_strand_id
1 'polypeptide(L)'
;MDKQSKQNLMIIVSVIIAMLIIFFAINYTNKDQSVSVDDSKKVEQNVNNVSIVDGKQIIEIKAKDGFNPVHSVAKAGIPTILRVETNGTFDCSSSINIPEMNISRSLPLSGTTDIDVGTQQAGTFNGTCSMGMYPFDIKFE
;
A
#
# COMPACT_ATOMS: atom_id res chain seq x y z
N MET A 1 58.18 -5.38 -31.09
CA MET A 1 56.71 -5.18 -31.01
C MET A 1 56.41 -3.89 -31.75
N ASP A 2 55.80 -4.05 -32.93
CA ASP A 2 55.57 -2.97 -33.87
C ASP A 2 54.67 -1.85 -33.31
N LYS A 3 55.00 -0.60 -33.67
CA LYS A 3 54.26 0.60 -33.30
C LYS A 3 52.77 0.48 -33.63
N GLN A 4 52.48 -0.26 -34.71
CA GLN A 4 51.12 -0.58 -35.18
C GLN A 4 50.34 -1.45 -34.18
N SER A 5 50.99 -2.43 -33.55
CA SER A 5 50.39 -3.34 -32.58
C SER A 5 49.96 -2.59 -31.29
N LYS A 6 50.76 -1.65 -30.83
CA LYS A 6 50.45 -0.83 -29.66
C LYS A 6 49.26 0.13 -29.92
N GLN A 7 49.18 0.67 -31.13
CA GLN A 7 48.10 1.52 -31.53
C GLN A 7 46.76 0.78 -31.62
N ASN A 8 46.74 -0.41 -32.17
CA ASN A 8 45.57 -1.26 -32.23
C ASN A 8 45.11 -1.72 -30.84
N LEU A 9 46.07 -2.02 -29.96
CA LEU A 9 45.74 -2.38 -28.56
C LEU A 9 45.09 -1.23 -27.80
N MET A 10 45.57 0.03 -27.98
CA MET A 10 44.96 1.19 -27.38
C MET A 10 43.52 1.44 -27.85
N ILE A 11 43.25 1.24 -29.13
CA ILE A 11 41.90 1.37 -29.71
C ILE A 11 40.98 0.33 -29.13
N ILE A 12 41.41 -0.93 -29.03
CA ILE A 12 40.60 -2.02 -28.47
C ILE A 12 40.27 -1.77 -26.99
N VAL A 13 41.24 -1.31 -26.19
CA VAL A 13 41.02 -0.98 -24.76
C VAL A 13 40.05 0.19 -24.62
N SER A 14 40.16 1.21 -25.47
CA SER A 14 39.22 2.35 -25.39
C SER A 14 37.79 1.96 -25.74
N VAL A 15 37.57 1.07 -26.70
CA VAL A 15 36.26 0.56 -27.08
C VAL A 15 35.65 -0.28 -25.95
N ILE A 16 36.47 -1.12 -25.29
CA ILE A 16 36.01 -1.92 -24.16
C ILE A 16 35.58 -1.04 -22.98
N ILE A 17 36.35 0.01 -22.68
CA ILE A 17 36.00 0.97 -21.60
C ILE A 17 34.70 1.71 -21.93
N ALA A 18 34.52 2.15 -23.17
CA ALA A 18 33.29 2.80 -23.61
C ALA A 18 32.06 1.89 -23.49
N MET A 19 32.19 0.62 -23.87
CA MET A 19 31.14 -0.41 -23.72
C MET A 19 30.79 -0.66 -22.24
N LEU A 20 31.79 -0.70 -21.37
CA LEU A 20 31.56 -0.87 -19.92
C LEU A 20 30.85 0.33 -19.32
N ILE A 21 31.19 1.57 -19.73
CA ILE A 21 30.50 2.77 -19.25
C ILE A 21 29.05 2.78 -19.71
N ILE A 22 28.76 2.41 -20.95
CA ILE A 22 27.40 2.33 -21.49
C ILE A 22 26.61 1.22 -20.75
N PHE A 23 27.21 0.06 -20.54
CA PHE A 23 26.57 -1.03 -19.79
C PHE A 23 26.27 -0.63 -18.34
N PHE A 24 27.19 0.07 -17.69
CA PHE A 24 27.00 0.58 -16.35
C PHE A 24 25.93 1.68 -16.30
N ALA A 25 25.90 2.58 -17.28
CA ALA A 25 24.88 3.62 -17.39
C ALA A 25 23.48 3.03 -17.56
N ILE A 26 23.31 2.01 -18.39
CA ILE A 26 22.02 1.34 -18.60
C ILE A 26 21.56 0.60 -17.33
N ASN A 27 22.47 0.01 -16.56
CA ASN A 27 22.13 -0.67 -15.32
C ASN A 27 21.89 0.29 -14.14
N TYR A 28 22.48 1.50 -14.16
CA TYR A 28 22.23 2.52 -13.14
C TYR A 28 20.93 3.27 -13.36
N THR A 29 20.48 3.46 -14.60
CA THR A 29 19.22 4.16 -14.91
C THR A 29 17.96 3.33 -14.64
N ASN A 30 18.09 2.04 -14.34
CA ASN A 30 16.93 1.20 -13.98
C ASN A 30 16.59 1.20 -12.47
N LYS A 31 17.22 2.06 -11.67
CA LYS A 31 17.02 2.02 -10.21
C LYS A 31 16.18 3.14 -9.63
N ASP A 32 15.82 4.16 -10.40
CA ASP A 32 14.92 5.22 -9.93
C ASP A 32 14.22 5.87 -11.12
N GLN A 33 13.12 5.27 -11.58
CA GLN A 33 12.10 6.02 -12.31
C GLN A 33 10.86 6.17 -11.44
N SER A 34 10.92 7.15 -10.55
CA SER A 34 9.72 7.84 -10.13
C SER A 34 9.31 8.78 -11.26
N VAL A 35 8.48 8.31 -12.16
CA VAL A 35 7.84 9.15 -13.17
C VAL A 35 6.74 9.94 -12.49
N SER A 36 6.99 11.22 -12.24
CA SER A 36 5.96 12.20 -12.03
C SER A 36 5.27 12.47 -13.37
N VAL A 37 4.10 11.88 -13.57
CA VAL A 37 3.15 12.35 -14.58
C VAL A 37 1.93 12.84 -13.84
N ASP A 38 1.79 14.16 -13.87
CA ASP A 38 0.57 14.89 -13.62
C ASP A 38 -0.48 14.43 -14.63
N ASP A 39 -1.42 13.66 -14.15
CA ASP A 39 -2.76 13.54 -14.74
C ASP A 39 -3.72 13.04 -13.67
N SER A 40 -4.75 13.82 -13.42
CA SER A 40 -5.81 13.60 -12.45
C SER A 40 -6.57 12.30 -12.73
N LYS A 41 -5.93 11.17 -12.54
CA LYS A 41 -6.53 9.87 -12.46
C LYS A 41 -6.33 9.35 -11.05
N LYS A 42 -7.38 9.46 -10.25
CA LYS A 42 -7.56 8.79 -8.97
C LYS A 42 -6.84 7.44 -9.02
N VAL A 43 -5.62 7.40 -8.47
CA VAL A 43 -4.90 6.15 -8.28
C VAL A 43 -5.66 5.41 -7.19
N GLU A 44 -6.50 4.46 -7.60
CA GLU A 44 -6.87 3.37 -6.72
C GLU A 44 -5.56 2.67 -6.35
N GLN A 45 -4.99 3.06 -5.23
CA GLN A 45 -4.00 2.23 -4.56
C GLN A 45 -4.73 0.94 -4.20
N ASN A 46 -4.53 -0.08 -5.00
CA ASN A 46 -4.90 -1.44 -4.68
C ASN A 46 -3.99 -1.88 -3.52
N VAL A 47 -4.30 -1.36 -2.35
CA VAL A 47 -3.61 -1.74 -1.12
C VAL A 47 -4.11 -3.14 -0.80
N ASN A 48 -3.23 -4.11 -0.90
CA ASN A 48 -3.53 -5.52 -0.64
C ASN A 48 -3.68 -5.75 0.88
N ASN A 49 -4.64 -5.03 1.50
CA ASN A 49 -4.98 -5.13 2.92
C ASN A 49 -6.13 -6.10 3.20
N VAL A 50 -6.52 -6.88 2.18
CA VAL A 50 -7.59 -7.86 2.27
C VAL A 50 -7.04 -9.25 1.98
N SER A 51 -7.25 -10.17 2.88
CA SER A 51 -6.84 -11.57 2.76
C SER A 51 -8.01 -12.51 3.06
N ILE A 52 -7.93 -13.76 2.61
CA ILE A 52 -8.91 -14.81 2.95
C ILE A 52 -8.16 -15.89 3.69
N VAL A 53 -8.59 -16.15 4.93
CA VAL A 53 -8.02 -17.16 5.81
C VAL A 53 -9.16 -18.04 6.34
N ASP A 54 -9.08 -19.34 6.13
CA ASP A 54 -10.07 -20.33 6.58
C ASP A 54 -11.52 -19.97 6.19
N GLY A 55 -11.70 -19.43 4.96
CA GLY A 55 -13.02 -19.05 4.43
C GLY A 55 -13.58 -17.74 4.98
N LYS A 56 -12.86 -17.03 5.84
CA LYS A 56 -13.18 -15.68 6.30
C LYS A 56 -12.30 -14.65 5.61
N GLN A 57 -12.88 -13.53 5.26
CA GLN A 57 -12.16 -12.38 4.74
C GLN A 57 -11.68 -11.50 5.90
N ILE A 58 -10.42 -11.10 5.86
CA ILE A 58 -9.81 -10.21 6.85
C ILE A 58 -9.42 -8.93 6.12
N ILE A 59 -9.93 -7.81 6.60
CA ILE A 59 -9.57 -6.47 6.15
C ILE A 59 -8.69 -5.85 7.23
N GLU A 60 -7.45 -5.52 6.92
CA GLU A 60 -6.49 -4.95 7.87
C GLU A 60 -6.40 -3.44 7.70
N ILE A 61 -6.63 -2.69 8.78
CA ILE A 61 -6.54 -1.23 8.83
C ILE A 61 -5.64 -0.83 10.01
N LYS A 62 -4.66 0.02 9.76
CA LYS A 62 -3.86 0.64 10.81
C LYS A 62 -4.50 1.93 11.26
N ALA A 63 -4.65 2.10 12.58
CA ALA A 63 -5.23 3.25 13.21
C ALA A 63 -4.14 4.00 13.99
N LYS A 64 -3.58 5.03 13.36
CA LYS A 64 -2.62 5.96 13.94
C LYS A 64 -2.54 7.20 13.05
N ASP A 65 -2.79 8.37 13.63
CA ASP A 65 -2.85 9.65 12.90
C ASP A 65 -3.85 9.56 11.73
N GLY A 66 -4.92 8.78 11.93
CA GLY A 66 -5.94 8.43 10.95
C GLY A 66 -6.05 6.93 10.73
N PHE A 67 -6.71 6.53 9.64
CA PHE A 67 -6.86 5.14 9.22
C PHE A 67 -6.10 4.90 7.90
N ASN A 68 -5.35 3.81 7.84
CA ASN A 68 -4.58 3.44 6.66
C ASN A 68 -4.70 1.93 6.36
N PRO A 69 -5.17 1.53 5.17
CA PRO A 69 -5.59 2.40 4.08
C PRO A 69 -6.91 3.14 4.36
N VAL A 70 -7.10 4.28 3.69
CA VAL A 70 -8.35 5.05 3.74
C VAL A 70 -9.45 4.37 2.93
N HIS A 71 -9.08 3.65 1.87
CA HIS A 71 -9.98 2.92 0.98
C HIS A 71 -9.61 1.45 0.97
N SER A 72 -10.57 0.57 1.21
CA SER A 72 -10.41 -0.88 1.11
C SER A 72 -11.45 -1.46 0.16
N VAL A 73 -11.05 -2.48 -0.61
CA VAL A 73 -11.97 -3.21 -1.50
C VAL A 73 -12.00 -4.66 -1.07
N ALA A 74 -13.18 -5.18 -0.81
CA ALA A 74 -13.44 -6.49 -0.27
C ALA A 74 -14.50 -7.22 -1.10
N LYS A 75 -14.57 -8.54 -1.00
CA LYS A 75 -15.59 -9.33 -1.69
C LYS A 75 -16.88 -9.34 -0.88
N ALA A 76 -18.01 -9.09 -1.57
CA ALA A 76 -19.33 -9.28 -0.99
C ALA A 76 -19.65 -10.78 -0.79
N GLY A 77 -20.54 -11.09 0.16
CA GLY A 77 -21.00 -12.44 0.39
C GLY A 77 -20.03 -13.33 1.18
N ILE A 78 -18.91 -12.81 1.67
CA ILE A 78 -17.93 -13.56 2.47
C ILE A 78 -17.98 -13.06 3.91
N PRO A 79 -18.03 -13.95 4.93
CA PRO A 79 -17.90 -13.55 6.32
C PRO A 79 -16.60 -12.80 6.54
N THR A 80 -16.68 -11.58 7.09
CA THR A 80 -15.57 -10.64 7.12
C THR A 80 -15.26 -10.19 8.54
N ILE A 81 -13.98 -10.13 8.85
CA ILE A 81 -13.40 -9.54 10.05
C ILE A 81 -12.67 -8.26 9.65
N LEU A 82 -13.02 -7.16 10.28
CA LEU A 82 -12.25 -5.93 10.23
C LEU A 82 -11.21 -5.95 11.34
N ARG A 83 -9.96 -6.09 10.97
CA ARG A 83 -8.82 -6.11 11.87
C ARG A 83 -8.21 -4.72 11.95
N VAL A 84 -8.26 -4.11 13.12
CA VAL A 84 -7.71 -2.78 13.35
C VAL A 84 -6.46 -2.90 14.22
N GLU A 85 -5.34 -2.45 13.69
CA GLU A 85 -4.06 -2.43 14.39
C GLU A 85 -3.76 -1.01 14.91
N THR A 86 -3.40 -0.91 16.18
CA THR A 86 -2.97 0.32 16.84
C THR A 86 -1.53 0.18 17.32
N ASN A 87 -0.76 1.27 17.28
CA ASN A 87 0.62 1.30 17.77
C ASN A 87 0.95 2.68 18.32
N GLY A 88 0.80 2.85 19.64
CA GLY A 88 0.94 4.15 20.29
C GLY A 88 -0.08 5.17 19.79
N THR A 89 -1.35 4.76 19.64
CA THR A 89 -2.44 5.57 19.09
C THR A 89 -3.09 6.37 20.21
N PHE A 90 -2.80 7.67 20.27
CA PHE A 90 -3.34 8.61 21.27
C PHE A 90 -4.27 9.66 20.68
N ASP A 91 -4.48 9.62 19.39
CA ASP A 91 -5.31 10.56 18.63
C ASP A 91 -6.76 10.06 18.45
N CYS A 92 -7.54 10.77 17.62
CA CYS A 92 -8.94 10.42 17.33
C CYS A 92 -9.09 8.99 16.78
N SER A 93 -8.08 8.45 16.07
CA SER A 93 -8.13 7.09 15.53
C SER A 93 -8.06 5.98 16.59
N SER A 94 -7.95 6.34 17.89
CA SER A 94 -8.16 5.42 19.02
C SER A 94 -9.62 4.96 19.18
N SER A 95 -10.51 5.38 18.32
CA SER A 95 -11.91 4.92 18.25
C SER A 95 -12.34 4.76 16.80
N ILE A 96 -13.18 3.78 16.53
CA ILE A 96 -13.75 3.51 15.21
C ILE A 96 -15.27 3.49 15.28
N ASN A 97 -15.90 4.12 14.30
CA ASN A 97 -17.35 4.19 14.15
C ASN A 97 -17.73 3.92 12.69
N ILE A 98 -18.58 2.90 12.46
CA ILE A 98 -19.16 2.57 11.15
C ILE A 98 -20.67 2.47 11.33
N PRO A 99 -21.39 3.59 11.14
CA PRO A 99 -22.82 3.68 11.47
C PRO A 99 -23.68 2.66 10.73
N GLU A 100 -23.40 2.42 9.45
CA GLU A 100 -24.18 1.51 8.61
C GLU A 100 -24.09 0.04 9.08
N MET A 101 -23.03 -0.29 9.80
CA MET A 101 -22.83 -1.62 10.41
C MET A 101 -23.16 -1.64 11.91
N ASN A 102 -23.65 -0.52 12.47
CA ASN A 102 -23.89 -0.35 13.90
C ASN A 102 -22.66 -0.66 14.77
N ILE A 103 -21.47 -0.30 14.26
CA ILE A 103 -20.19 -0.50 14.94
C ILE A 103 -19.72 0.82 15.55
N SER A 104 -19.45 0.80 16.86
CA SER A 104 -18.75 1.84 17.57
C SER A 104 -17.86 1.18 18.63
N ARG A 105 -16.54 1.40 18.53
CA ARG A 105 -15.55 0.73 19.39
C ARG A 105 -14.42 1.69 19.76
N SER A 106 -14.01 1.63 21.02
CA SER A 106 -12.72 2.14 21.48
C SER A 106 -11.65 1.09 21.23
N LEU A 107 -10.51 1.52 20.76
CA LEU A 107 -9.36 0.68 20.45
C LEU A 107 -8.30 0.79 21.56
N PRO A 108 -7.51 -0.24 21.84
CA PRO A 108 -6.39 -0.14 22.75
C PRO A 108 -5.34 0.84 22.21
N LEU A 109 -4.47 1.37 23.06
CA LEU A 109 -3.39 2.26 22.62
C LEU A 109 -2.41 1.55 21.68
N SER A 110 -2.18 0.28 21.91
CA SER A 110 -1.37 -0.60 21.06
C SER A 110 -1.93 -2.01 21.10
N GLY A 111 -2.02 -2.66 19.95
CA GLY A 111 -2.51 -4.02 19.80
C GLY A 111 -3.40 -4.18 18.58
N THR A 112 -4.07 -5.31 18.49
CA THR A 112 -4.97 -5.67 17.39
C THR A 112 -6.36 -5.87 17.92
N THR A 113 -7.36 -5.30 17.24
CA THR A 113 -8.77 -5.46 17.56
C THR A 113 -9.48 -6.07 16.35
N ASP A 114 -10.02 -7.26 16.50
CA ASP A 114 -10.85 -7.92 15.48
C ASP A 114 -12.32 -7.58 15.72
N ILE A 115 -12.96 -7.02 14.71
CA ILE A 115 -14.37 -6.63 14.69
C ILE A 115 -15.08 -7.50 13.66
N ASP A 116 -16.00 -8.35 14.09
CA ASP A 116 -16.82 -9.12 13.17
C ASP A 116 -17.84 -8.19 12.51
N VAL A 117 -17.69 -7.98 11.22
CA VAL A 117 -18.62 -7.17 10.41
C VAL A 117 -19.66 -8.04 9.69
N GLY A 118 -19.60 -9.36 9.87
CA GLY A 118 -20.51 -10.31 9.26
C GLY A 118 -20.31 -10.46 7.75
N THR A 119 -21.39 -10.87 7.08
CA THR A 119 -21.41 -11.05 5.62
C THR A 119 -22.12 -9.86 4.98
N GLN A 120 -21.35 -9.03 4.30
CA GLN A 120 -21.88 -7.81 3.68
C GLN A 120 -22.33 -8.04 2.24
N GLN A 121 -23.38 -7.34 1.82
CA GLN A 121 -23.78 -7.23 0.43
C GLN A 121 -22.88 -6.19 -0.29
N ALA A 122 -22.91 -6.20 -1.63
CA ALA A 122 -22.21 -5.19 -2.42
C ALA A 122 -22.68 -3.77 -2.02
N GLY A 123 -21.74 -2.89 -1.79
CA GLY A 123 -21.99 -1.51 -1.32
C GLY A 123 -20.74 -0.89 -0.74
N THR A 124 -20.80 0.40 -0.44
CA THR A 124 -19.74 1.14 0.23
C THR A 124 -20.17 1.51 1.64
N PHE A 125 -19.37 1.16 2.62
CA PHE A 125 -19.60 1.44 4.02
C PHE A 125 -18.57 2.46 4.50
N ASN A 126 -19.06 3.54 5.08
CA ASN A 126 -18.22 4.64 5.53
C ASN A 126 -17.95 4.52 7.02
N GLY A 127 -16.68 4.62 7.38
CA GLY A 127 -16.24 4.66 8.75
C GLY A 127 -15.50 5.94 9.07
N THR A 128 -15.39 6.22 10.36
CA THR A 128 -14.69 7.40 10.87
C THR A 128 -14.23 7.17 12.30
N CYS A 129 -13.44 8.07 12.85
CA CYS A 129 -13.20 8.15 14.28
C CYS A 129 -14.40 8.79 14.99
N SER A 130 -14.46 8.73 16.32
CA SER A 130 -15.59 9.24 17.12
C SER A 130 -15.93 10.71 16.88
N MET A 131 -14.96 11.54 16.48
CA MET A 131 -15.15 12.97 16.19
C MET A 131 -15.32 13.27 14.69
N GLY A 132 -15.34 12.25 13.82
CA GLY A 132 -15.54 12.41 12.39
C GLY A 132 -14.35 12.99 11.61
N MET A 133 -13.18 13.17 12.24
CA MET A 133 -12.03 13.83 11.60
C MET A 133 -11.28 12.94 10.62
N TYR A 134 -11.29 11.62 10.81
CA TYR A 134 -10.55 10.66 9.99
C TYR A 134 -11.52 9.70 9.30
N PRO A 135 -12.04 10.05 8.11
CA PRO A 135 -12.90 9.16 7.36
C PRO A 135 -12.09 8.05 6.66
N PHE A 136 -12.73 6.90 6.50
CA PHE A 136 -12.30 5.80 5.64
C PHE A 136 -13.51 5.09 5.06
N ASP A 137 -13.32 4.26 4.03
CA ASP A 137 -14.40 3.46 3.46
C ASP A 137 -13.96 2.04 3.11
N ILE A 138 -14.94 1.15 3.12
CA ILE A 138 -14.82 -0.24 2.69
C ILE A 138 -15.86 -0.48 1.60
N LYS A 139 -15.41 -0.77 0.40
CA LYS A 139 -16.27 -1.16 -0.72
C LYS A 139 -16.34 -2.68 -0.80
N PHE A 140 -17.53 -3.24 -0.72
CA PHE A 140 -17.80 -4.65 -1.00
C PHE A 140 -18.34 -4.82 -2.43
N GLU A 141 -17.74 -5.71 -3.23
CA GLU A 141 -18.10 -5.98 -4.63
C GLU A 141 -18.03 -7.45 -5.01
#